data_ad6fa386a2f98c3e035eafc6157401d2
#
_entry.id   ad6fa386a2f98c3e035eafc6157401d2
#
_cell.length_a   1.000
_cell.length_b   1.000
_cell.length_c   1.000
_cell.angle_alpha   90.00
_cell.angle_beta   90.00
_cell.angle_gamma   90.00
#
_symmetry.space_group_name_H-M   'P 1'
#
loop_
_entity.id
_entity.type
_entity.pdbx_description
1 polymer ?
#
loop_
_entity_poly.entity_id
_entity_poly.type
_entity_poly.pdbx_seq_one_letter_code
_entity_poly.pdbx_strand_id
1 'polypeptide(L)'
;VTRPDDQGFPTLTFRGGGWVIVATAVLLLGFMAWALSGVFLGERPVGHGSDPAAYGFMLEPLKADRADLAGTGNPRDFLPSLDRPQVIRGSEVLRWNEEHRRKLLVSTDRVAGIVVNGEARAYPLATLNAHEVVNDLVGGVPVAITYCPLTDSLVAFDRRVGGTERTFHVSGLVLRSNTVYYDRVPGQAAGSVEGSSLWGQLAMRAIAGPAAAAGLRIEPLPDANITSWRLWLATWPDTTVALGDPSQANRYKEFSYARYYLTPRVEYPAGALPDAVPEPQTPNAALEAVRAGKPRSRKTAVVEVREGTDRAVHSVAEMVAGAKDGTYRFTVGGRAFEAAVQDAPLAVLVRAEDRRPATVLPRLWFAGE
;
A
#
# COMPACT_ATOMS: atom_id res chain seq x y z
N VAL A 1 29.94 -49.78 57.88
CA VAL A 1 30.12 -48.59 57.07
C VAL A 1 29.84 -48.99 55.63
N THR A 2 28.58 -48.84 55.19
CA THR A 2 28.11 -49.06 53.80
C THR A 2 28.40 -47.81 52.98
N ARG A 3 29.07 -47.96 51.86
CA ARG A 3 29.26 -46.90 50.85
C ARG A 3 27.94 -46.59 50.22
N PRO A 4 27.63 -45.31 49.93
CA PRO A 4 26.43 -44.95 49.16
C PRO A 4 26.64 -45.19 47.65
N ASP A 5 25.59 -45.68 47.12
CA ASP A 5 25.28 -46.12 45.81
C ASP A 5 25.95 -45.37 44.62
N ASP A 6 26.54 -46.19 43.76
CA ASP A 6 26.89 -45.89 42.39
C ASP A 6 25.56 -45.82 41.56
N GLN A 7 24.96 -44.64 41.51
CA GLN A 7 23.85 -44.42 40.61
C GLN A 7 24.41 -44.32 39.19
N GLY A 8 24.53 -45.50 38.56
CA GLY A 8 24.90 -45.60 37.16
C GLY A 8 23.92 -44.83 36.30
N PHE A 9 24.43 -43.90 35.53
CA PHE A 9 23.63 -43.22 34.46
C PHE A 9 22.95 -44.28 33.58
N PRO A 10 21.68 -44.10 33.21
CA PRO A 10 20.96 -45.06 32.38
C PRO A 10 21.71 -45.23 31.07
N THR A 11 22.24 -46.41 30.81
CA THR A 11 22.91 -46.76 29.57
C THR A 11 21.84 -46.85 28.49
N LEU A 12 21.85 -45.89 27.56
CA LEU A 12 20.98 -45.87 26.36
C LEU A 12 21.37 -47.04 25.46
N THR A 13 20.66 -48.18 25.59
CA THR A 13 20.85 -49.34 24.68
C THR A 13 19.92 -49.22 23.50
N PHE A 14 20.34 -49.71 22.34
CA PHE A 14 19.56 -49.70 21.07
C PHE A 14 18.20 -50.44 21.25
N ARG A 15 18.13 -51.48 22.07
CA ARG A 15 16.91 -52.20 22.43
C ARG A 15 16.01 -51.49 23.43
N GLY A 16 16.53 -50.50 24.18
CA GLY A 16 15.80 -49.69 25.16
C GLY A 16 15.28 -48.36 24.64
N GLY A 17 15.13 -48.17 23.31
CA GLY A 17 14.59 -46.96 22.71
C GLY A 17 15.66 -45.89 22.35
N GLY A 18 16.94 -46.15 22.56
CA GLY A 18 18.05 -45.25 22.24
C GLY A 18 18.07 -44.85 20.75
N TRP A 19 17.58 -45.73 19.87
CA TRP A 19 17.46 -45.42 18.43
C TRP A 19 16.48 -44.27 18.12
N VAL A 20 15.42 -44.11 18.97
CA VAL A 20 14.45 -43.03 18.79
C VAL A 20 15.13 -41.67 19.03
N ILE A 21 16.00 -41.61 20.09
CA ILE A 21 16.77 -40.39 20.40
C ILE A 21 17.71 -40.06 19.24
N VAL A 22 18.43 -41.06 18.73
CA VAL A 22 19.33 -40.87 17.57
C VAL A 22 18.57 -40.45 16.32
N ALA A 23 17.45 -41.11 16.00
CA ALA A 23 16.62 -40.74 14.87
C ALA A 23 16.06 -39.32 14.99
N THR A 24 15.58 -38.95 16.19
CA THR A 24 15.09 -37.59 16.47
C THR A 24 16.22 -36.55 16.34
N ALA A 25 17.40 -36.85 16.88
CA ALA A 25 18.56 -35.96 16.75
C ALA A 25 18.98 -35.77 15.27
N VAL A 26 18.99 -36.85 14.48
CA VAL A 26 19.29 -36.78 13.03
C VAL A 26 18.24 -35.96 12.29
N LEU A 27 16.95 -36.14 12.59
CA LEU A 27 15.87 -35.37 12.00
C LEU A 27 15.95 -33.89 12.39
N LEU A 28 16.26 -33.57 13.65
CA LEU A 28 16.43 -32.21 14.12
C LEU A 28 17.66 -31.55 13.48
N LEU A 29 18.77 -32.26 13.38
CA LEU A 29 19.96 -31.76 12.69
C LEU A 29 19.73 -31.56 11.20
N GLY A 30 19.02 -32.48 10.53
CA GLY A 30 18.61 -32.35 9.14
C GLY A 30 17.69 -31.14 8.92
N PHE A 31 16.71 -30.98 9.78
CA PHE A 31 15.80 -29.82 9.75
C PHE A 31 16.58 -28.50 10.01
N MET A 32 17.48 -28.50 10.99
CA MET A 32 18.30 -27.33 11.30
C MET A 32 19.27 -27.01 10.16
N ALA A 33 19.88 -28.02 9.54
CA ALA A 33 20.75 -27.86 8.37
C ALA A 33 19.93 -27.32 7.17
N TRP A 34 18.71 -27.82 6.96
CA TRP A 34 17.80 -27.29 5.92
C TRP A 34 17.35 -25.86 6.25
N ALA A 35 16.93 -25.58 7.47
CA ALA A 35 16.52 -24.23 7.89
C ALA A 35 17.66 -23.21 7.82
N LEU A 36 18.90 -23.63 8.04
CA LEU A 36 20.09 -22.78 7.97
C LEU A 36 20.76 -22.79 6.58
N SER A 37 20.32 -23.65 5.65
CA SER A 37 20.94 -23.78 4.33
C SER A 37 20.92 -22.45 3.56
N GLY A 38 19.83 -21.68 3.63
CA GLY A 38 19.73 -20.36 3.01
C GLY A 38 20.78 -19.37 3.58
N VAL A 39 21.11 -19.48 4.85
CA VAL A 39 22.15 -18.65 5.48
C VAL A 39 23.55 -19.08 5.04
N PHE A 40 23.81 -20.39 4.95
CA PHE A 40 25.09 -20.94 4.52
C PHE A 40 25.32 -20.83 3.00
N LEU A 41 24.26 -20.91 2.21
CA LEU A 41 24.32 -20.76 0.76
C LEU A 41 24.28 -19.27 0.31
N GLY A 42 24.22 -18.34 1.26
CA GLY A 42 24.27 -16.91 0.96
C GLY A 42 22.96 -16.35 0.39
N GLU A 43 21.86 -17.12 0.39
CA GLU A 43 20.53 -16.66 0.02
C GLU A 43 19.91 -15.82 1.15
N ARG A 44 20.58 -14.71 1.50
CA ARG A 44 19.95 -13.71 2.35
C ARG A 44 18.89 -12.99 1.52
N PRO A 45 17.66 -12.80 2.03
CA PRO A 45 16.71 -11.92 1.37
C PRO A 45 17.41 -10.59 1.08
N VAL A 46 17.40 -10.15 -0.17
CA VAL A 46 18.04 -8.90 -0.55
C VAL A 46 17.18 -7.74 0.01
N GLY A 47 17.81 -6.89 0.80
CA GLY A 47 17.16 -5.79 1.50
C GLY A 47 16.90 -6.11 2.97
N HIS A 48 17.69 -5.50 3.83
CA HIS A 48 17.51 -5.57 5.28
C HIS A 48 18.08 -4.31 5.92
N GLY A 49 17.50 -3.93 7.05
CA GLY A 49 17.93 -2.72 7.75
C GLY A 49 17.49 -1.43 7.08
N SER A 50 18.04 -0.31 7.54
CA SER A 50 17.65 1.03 7.12
C SER A 50 18.47 1.59 5.96
N ASP A 51 19.60 0.95 5.62
CA ASP A 51 20.47 1.43 4.51
C ASP A 51 19.88 1.03 3.15
N PRO A 52 19.49 1.99 2.29
CA PRO A 52 19.00 1.71 0.95
C PRO A 52 19.98 0.92 0.06
N ALA A 53 21.31 1.02 0.29
CA ALA A 53 22.29 0.27 -0.48
C ALA A 53 22.17 -1.25 -0.32
N ALA A 54 21.67 -1.71 0.84
CA ALA A 54 21.48 -3.13 1.12
C ALA A 54 20.39 -3.79 0.25
N TYR A 55 19.59 -3.00 -0.48
CA TYR A 55 18.48 -3.49 -1.29
C TYR A 55 18.86 -3.87 -2.73
N GLY A 56 20.13 -3.63 -3.11
CA GLY A 56 20.71 -4.08 -4.38
C GLY A 56 20.26 -3.29 -5.60
N PHE A 57 19.61 -2.14 -5.43
CA PHE A 57 19.28 -1.25 -6.53
C PHE A 57 20.43 -0.32 -6.90
N MET A 58 20.48 0.07 -8.17
CA MET A 58 21.33 1.18 -8.61
C MET A 58 20.76 2.48 -8.04
N LEU A 59 21.50 3.13 -7.13
CA LEU A 59 21.07 4.37 -6.51
C LEU A 59 21.51 5.62 -7.29
N GLU A 60 22.37 5.47 -8.29
CA GLU A 60 22.84 6.60 -9.11
C GLU A 60 22.18 6.61 -10.50
N PRO A 61 21.79 7.79 -11.03
CA PRO A 61 21.74 9.06 -10.30
C PRO A 61 20.56 9.08 -9.32
N LEU A 62 20.77 9.60 -8.10
CA LEU A 62 19.70 9.82 -7.13
C LEU A 62 19.09 11.21 -7.33
N LYS A 63 17.79 11.26 -7.61
CA LYS A 63 17.00 12.50 -7.82
C LYS A 63 16.15 12.87 -6.58
N ALA A 64 16.59 12.44 -5.41
CA ALA A 64 15.99 12.74 -4.11
C ALA A 64 17.10 13.00 -3.09
N ASP A 65 16.76 13.64 -1.97
CA ASP A 65 17.70 13.74 -0.86
C ASP A 65 17.95 12.34 -0.27
N ARG A 66 19.23 12.00 -0.12
CA ARG A 66 19.63 10.70 0.46
C ARG A 66 19.11 10.52 1.88
N ALA A 67 19.02 11.59 2.65
CA ALA A 67 18.51 11.55 4.02
C ALA A 67 17.02 11.21 4.11
N ASP A 68 16.27 11.46 3.05
CA ASP A 68 14.84 11.17 2.97
C ASP A 68 14.54 9.73 2.51
N LEU A 69 15.54 9.01 1.96
CA LEU A 69 15.42 7.63 1.47
C LEU A 69 15.89 6.66 2.54
N ALA A 70 15.04 5.72 2.93
CA ALA A 70 15.36 4.71 3.95
C ALA A 70 14.85 3.32 3.58
N GLY A 71 15.54 2.28 4.06
CA GLY A 71 15.03 0.92 4.05
C GLY A 71 14.03 0.69 5.17
N THR A 72 12.99 -0.10 4.90
CA THR A 72 11.97 -0.45 5.90
C THR A 72 12.38 -1.60 6.80
N GLY A 73 13.51 -2.26 6.51
CA GLY A 73 13.91 -3.51 7.14
C GLY A 73 13.25 -4.75 6.54
N ASN A 74 12.24 -4.57 5.69
CA ASN A 74 11.63 -5.66 4.94
C ASN A 74 12.34 -5.84 3.60
N PRO A 75 12.57 -7.08 3.13
CA PRO A 75 13.23 -7.33 1.86
C PRO A 75 12.40 -6.84 0.67
N ARG A 76 13.04 -6.77 -0.50
CA ARG A 76 12.32 -6.60 -1.76
C ARG A 76 11.23 -7.64 -1.90
N ASP A 77 10.11 -7.25 -2.50
CA ASP A 77 8.96 -8.13 -2.77
C ASP A 77 8.39 -8.84 -1.52
N PHE A 78 8.65 -8.29 -0.30
CA PHE A 78 8.05 -8.82 0.93
C PHE A 78 6.51 -8.81 0.88
N LEU A 79 5.97 -7.91 0.08
CA LEU A 79 4.60 -7.92 -0.40
C LEU A 79 4.65 -8.19 -1.91
N PRO A 80 4.16 -9.35 -2.38
CA PRO A 80 4.12 -9.64 -3.81
C PRO A 80 3.16 -8.69 -4.51
N SER A 81 3.55 -8.12 -5.65
CA SER A 81 2.61 -7.39 -6.50
C SER A 81 1.49 -8.31 -6.96
N LEU A 82 0.30 -7.74 -7.15
CA LEU A 82 -0.85 -8.46 -7.69
C LEU A 82 -0.96 -8.15 -9.19
N ASP A 83 -0.70 -9.16 -10.01
CA ASP A 83 -0.66 -8.99 -11.45
C ASP A 83 -1.92 -9.56 -12.11
N ARG A 84 -2.65 -8.72 -12.86
CA ARG A 84 -3.89 -9.06 -13.55
C ARG A 84 -4.89 -9.81 -12.67
N PRO A 85 -5.40 -9.18 -11.60
CA PRO A 85 -6.35 -9.80 -10.69
C PRO A 85 -7.59 -10.28 -11.42
N GLN A 86 -8.18 -11.36 -10.94
CA GLN A 86 -9.53 -11.72 -11.33
C GLN A 86 -10.50 -10.64 -10.84
N VAL A 87 -11.56 -10.41 -11.59
CA VAL A 87 -12.56 -9.42 -11.26
C VAL A 87 -13.96 -10.02 -11.25
N ILE A 88 -14.83 -9.47 -10.40
CA ILE A 88 -16.27 -9.73 -10.43
C ILE A 88 -17.02 -8.42 -10.62
N ARG A 89 -18.27 -8.47 -11.05
CA ARG A 89 -19.14 -7.30 -11.13
C ARG A 89 -19.47 -6.79 -9.72
N GLY A 90 -19.56 -5.49 -9.55
CA GLY A 90 -19.98 -4.89 -8.27
C GLY A 90 -21.34 -5.42 -7.79
N SER A 91 -22.29 -5.65 -8.72
CA SER A 91 -23.60 -6.26 -8.44
C SER A 91 -23.53 -7.71 -7.91
N GLU A 92 -22.43 -8.41 -8.12
CA GLU A 92 -22.23 -9.80 -7.67
C GLU A 92 -21.60 -9.89 -6.27
N VAL A 93 -21.12 -8.77 -5.71
CA VAL A 93 -20.43 -8.75 -4.41
C VAL A 93 -21.33 -9.29 -3.28
N LEU A 94 -22.62 -8.98 -3.30
CA LEU A 94 -23.56 -9.48 -2.28
C LEU A 94 -23.65 -11.01 -2.33
N ARG A 95 -23.86 -11.57 -3.53
CA ARG A 95 -23.90 -13.02 -3.74
C ARG A 95 -22.56 -13.68 -3.35
N TRP A 96 -21.45 -13.09 -3.75
CA TRP A 96 -20.12 -13.54 -3.31
C TRP A 96 -20.04 -13.64 -1.79
N ASN A 97 -20.52 -12.61 -1.09
CA ASN A 97 -20.51 -12.56 0.36
C ASN A 97 -21.41 -13.63 1.02
N GLU A 98 -22.48 -14.06 0.34
CA GLU A 98 -23.36 -15.15 0.80
C GLU A 98 -22.73 -16.54 0.59
N GLU A 99 -22.05 -16.73 -0.53
CA GLU A 99 -21.42 -18.00 -0.93
C GLU A 99 -20.09 -18.27 -0.20
N HIS A 100 -19.42 -17.21 0.30
CA HIS A 100 -18.10 -17.32 0.91
C HIS A 100 -18.11 -16.97 2.38
N ARG A 101 -17.41 -17.78 3.19
CA ARG A 101 -17.27 -17.53 4.64
C ARG A 101 -16.68 -16.14 4.94
N ARG A 102 -15.78 -15.68 4.08
CA ARG A 102 -15.16 -14.36 4.18
C ARG A 102 -15.85 -13.38 3.24
N LYS A 103 -16.31 -12.28 3.81
CA LYS A 103 -16.88 -11.19 3.01
C LYS A 103 -15.79 -10.54 2.16
N LEU A 104 -16.10 -10.24 0.90
CA LEU A 104 -15.20 -9.50 0.01
C LEU A 104 -15.25 -8.01 0.36
N LEU A 105 -16.43 -7.42 0.35
CA LEU A 105 -16.68 -6.02 0.67
C LEU A 105 -18.03 -5.87 1.37
N VAL A 106 -18.06 -5.02 2.39
CA VAL A 106 -19.29 -4.50 2.98
C VAL A 106 -19.40 -2.99 2.73
N SER A 107 -20.57 -2.42 2.91
CA SER A 107 -20.89 -1.01 2.54
C SER A 107 -19.93 0.02 3.14
N THR A 108 -19.35 -0.28 4.29
CA THR A 108 -18.44 0.59 5.04
C THR A 108 -16.96 0.38 4.71
N ASP A 109 -16.62 -0.68 3.97
CA ASP A 109 -15.23 -0.96 3.61
C ASP A 109 -14.69 0.11 2.66
N ARG A 110 -13.41 0.40 2.81
CA ARG A 110 -12.71 1.35 1.96
C ARG A 110 -12.22 0.66 0.69
N VAL A 111 -12.34 1.36 -0.41
CA VAL A 111 -11.86 0.95 -1.73
C VAL A 111 -11.04 2.07 -2.36
N ALA A 112 -10.02 1.69 -3.12
CA ALA A 112 -9.43 2.54 -4.13
C ALA A 112 -10.22 2.33 -5.43
N GLY A 113 -10.74 3.39 -6.00
CA GLY A 113 -11.51 3.34 -7.24
C GLY A 113 -10.85 4.15 -8.34
N ILE A 114 -10.83 3.62 -9.57
CA ILE A 114 -10.38 4.31 -10.78
C ILE A 114 -11.39 4.14 -11.90
N VAL A 115 -11.36 5.07 -12.83
CA VAL A 115 -12.14 5.00 -14.08
C VAL A 115 -11.21 5.23 -15.25
N VAL A 116 -11.16 4.28 -16.18
CA VAL A 116 -10.29 4.36 -17.36
C VAL A 116 -11.14 4.02 -18.59
N ASN A 117 -11.20 4.93 -19.55
CA ASN A 117 -12.00 4.76 -20.77
C ASN A 117 -13.45 4.32 -20.52
N GLY A 118 -14.06 4.83 -19.44
CA GLY A 118 -15.43 4.49 -19.01
C GLY A 118 -15.56 3.18 -18.21
N GLU A 119 -14.52 2.38 -18.06
CA GLU A 119 -14.50 1.22 -17.20
C GLU A 119 -14.13 1.63 -15.76
N ALA A 120 -15.08 1.45 -14.83
CA ALA A 120 -14.86 1.68 -13.41
C ALA A 120 -14.40 0.39 -12.72
N ARG A 121 -13.35 0.49 -11.88
CA ARG A 121 -12.84 -0.65 -11.10
C ARG A 121 -12.48 -0.25 -9.68
N ALA A 122 -12.94 -1.07 -8.73
CA ALA A 122 -12.62 -0.93 -7.32
C ALA A 122 -11.61 -1.98 -6.86
N TYR A 123 -10.67 -1.55 -6.03
CA TYR A 123 -9.67 -2.37 -5.36
C TYR A 123 -9.91 -2.27 -3.86
N PRO A 124 -10.30 -3.35 -3.16
CA PRO A 124 -10.46 -3.32 -1.71
C PRO A 124 -9.15 -2.88 -1.03
N LEU A 125 -9.21 -1.94 -0.09
CA LEU A 125 -8.00 -1.52 0.62
C LEU A 125 -7.36 -2.66 1.41
N ALA A 126 -8.15 -3.63 1.86
CA ALA A 126 -7.61 -4.85 2.47
C ALA A 126 -6.67 -5.62 1.52
N THR A 127 -7.00 -5.66 0.22
CA THR A 127 -6.12 -6.23 -0.82
C THR A 127 -4.89 -5.34 -1.02
N LEU A 128 -5.07 -4.03 -1.15
CA LEU A 128 -3.95 -3.10 -1.35
C LEU A 128 -2.99 -3.07 -0.15
N ASN A 129 -3.45 -3.24 1.08
CA ASN A 129 -2.58 -3.36 2.25
C ASN A 129 -1.65 -4.58 2.20
N ALA A 130 -2.04 -5.62 1.48
CA ALA A 130 -1.27 -6.87 1.38
C ALA A 130 -0.36 -6.93 0.15
N HIS A 131 -0.57 -6.04 -0.82
CA HIS A 131 0.18 -6.03 -2.08
C HIS A 131 0.88 -4.71 -2.36
N GLU A 132 0.36 -3.58 -1.90
CA GLU A 132 0.76 -2.20 -2.19
C GLU A 132 0.78 -1.83 -3.69
N VAL A 133 1.01 -2.79 -4.56
CA VAL A 133 1.08 -2.60 -6.03
C VAL A 133 0.19 -3.63 -6.73
N VAL A 134 -0.67 -3.14 -7.62
CA VAL A 134 -1.47 -3.97 -8.54
C VAL A 134 -1.16 -3.54 -9.97
N ASN A 135 -0.66 -4.48 -10.78
CA ASN A 135 -0.49 -4.31 -12.23
C ASN A 135 -1.70 -4.89 -12.94
N ASP A 136 -2.55 -4.06 -13.51
CA ASP A 136 -3.83 -4.46 -14.08
C ASP A 136 -4.00 -3.99 -15.55
N LEU A 137 -5.12 -4.37 -16.16
CA LEU A 137 -5.59 -3.88 -17.45
C LEU A 137 -7.03 -3.38 -17.26
N VAL A 138 -7.27 -2.08 -17.39
CA VAL A 138 -8.57 -1.44 -17.19
C VAL A 138 -8.89 -0.56 -18.38
N GLY A 139 -10.07 -0.71 -18.97
CA GLY A 139 -10.47 0.03 -20.16
C GLY A 139 -9.48 -0.10 -21.33
N GLY A 140 -8.79 -1.25 -21.44
CA GLY A 140 -7.77 -1.49 -22.45
C GLY A 140 -6.42 -0.81 -22.19
N VAL A 141 -6.24 -0.15 -21.04
CA VAL A 141 -4.98 0.52 -20.64
C VAL A 141 -4.27 -0.33 -19.58
N PRO A 142 -2.98 -0.65 -19.76
CA PRO A 142 -2.18 -1.28 -18.70
C PRO A 142 -1.91 -0.26 -17.59
N VAL A 143 -2.45 -0.50 -16.39
CA VAL A 143 -2.38 0.43 -15.26
C VAL A 143 -1.62 -0.16 -14.08
N ALA A 144 -0.96 0.70 -13.32
CA ALA A 144 -0.50 0.38 -11.97
C ALA A 144 -1.36 1.12 -10.95
N ILE A 145 -1.86 0.39 -9.97
CA ILE A 145 -2.53 0.93 -8.79
C ILE A 145 -1.56 0.78 -7.65
N THR A 146 -1.18 1.89 -7.05
CA THR A 146 -0.18 1.90 -5.99
C THR A 146 -0.76 2.55 -4.74
N TYR A 147 -0.61 1.87 -3.62
CA TYR A 147 -1.12 2.32 -2.33
C TYR A 147 -0.01 2.27 -1.28
N CYS A 148 0.15 3.35 -0.54
CA CYS A 148 1.06 3.39 0.59
C CYS A 148 0.27 3.48 1.90
N PRO A 149 0.28 2.44 2.74
CA PRO A 149 -0.45 2.47 4.01
C PRO A 149 0.12 3.46 5.03
N LEU A 150 1.40 3.81 4.95
CA LEU A 150 2.02 4.80 5.87
C LEU A 150 1.52 6.22 5.63
N THR A 151 1.18 6.55 4.40
CA THR A 151 0.71 7.87 3.99
C THR A 151 -0.74 7.88 3.55
N ASP A 152 -1.42 6.73 3.61
CA ASP A 152 -2.80 6.51 3.11
C ASP A 152 -2.99 7.10 1.71
N SER A 153 -1.99 6.93 0.85
CA SER A 153 -1.96 7.56 -0.45
C SER A 153 -2.18 6.56 -1.57
N LEU A 154 -2.93 7.01 -2.57
CA LEU A 154 -3.23 6.29 -3.81
C LEU A 154 -2.68 7.08 -4.99
N VAL A 155 -1.90 6.40 -5.84
CA VAL A 155 -1.55 6.90 -7.18
C VAL A 155 -1.76 5.77 -8.17
N ALA A 156 -2.62 6.00 -9.15
CA ALA A 156 -2.82 5.10 -10.29
C ALA A 156 -2.24 5.75 -11.55
N PHE A 157 -1.64 4.97 -12.44
CA PHE A 157 -1.02 5.51 -13.65
C PHE A 157 -0.92 4.47 -14.77
N ASP A 158 -0.78 4.93 -16.03
CA ASP A 158 -0.48 4.08 -17.19
C ASP A 158 0.94 3.51 -17.06
N ARG A 159 1.07 2.18 -17.13
CA ARG A 159 2.37 1.49 -17.01
C ARG A 159 3.29 1.66 -18.23
N ARG A 160 2.81 2.24 -19.31
CA ARG A 160 3.62 2.58 -20.51
C ARG A 160 4.38 3.88 -20.25
N VAL A 161 5.46 3.78 -19.48
CA VAL A 161 6.29 4.93 -19.11
C VAL A 161 7.54 4.96 -19.96
N GLY A 162 7.81 6.10 -20.58
CA GLY A 162 8.97 6.27 -21.48
C GLY A 162 8.89 5.37 -22.73
N GLY A 163 7.68 5.10 -23.23
CA GLY A 163 7.44 4.25 -24.40
C GLY A 163 7.56 2.75 -24.16
N THR A 164 7.74 2.33 -22.91
CA THR A 164 7.89 0.90 -22.53
C THR A 164 6.85 0.53 -21.49
N GLU A 165 6.12 -0.57 -21.71
CA GLU A 165 5.25 -1.14 -20.69
C GLU A 165 6.11 -1.80 -19.60
N ARG A 166 5.85 -1.43 -18.33
CA ARG A 166 6.58 -1.90 -17.16
C ARG A 166 5.63 -2.60 -16.21
N THR A 167 6.15 -3.48 -15.37
CA THR A 167 5.47 -3.91 -14.15
C THR A 167 6.16 -3.27 -12.95
N PHE A 168 5.37 -2.94 -11.93
CA PHE A 168 5.87 -2.31 -10.72
C PHE A 168 5.78 -3.25 -9.53
N HIS A 169 6.75 -3.15 -8.62
CA HIS A 169 6.93 -4.06 -7.50
C HIS A 169 7.41 -3.30 -6.26
N VAL A 170 7.21 -3.89 -5.08
CA VAL A 170 7.58 -3.28 -3.79
C VAL A 170 9.09 -3.40 -3.57
N SER A 171 9.76 -2.27 -3.43
CA SER A 171 11.21 -2.24 -3.27
C SER A 171 11.71 -2.55 -1.86
N GLY A 172 10.86 -2.38 -0.83
CA GLY A 172 11.24 -2.37 0.57
C GLY A 172 11.82 -1.02 1.04
N LEU A 173 11.83 -0.01 0.16
CA LEU A 173 12.30 1.34 0.47
C LEU A 173 11.14 2.32 0.61
N VAL A 174 11.39 3.40 1.37
CA VAL A 174 10.51 4.54 1.51
C VAL A 174 11.27 5.84 1.27
N LEU A 175 10.59 6.82 0.66
CA LEU A 175 11.03 8.19 0.50
C LEU A 175 10.08 9.10 1.28
N ARG A 176 10.56 9.81 2.32
CA ARG A 176 9.70 10.64 3.18
C ARG A 176 8.49 9.89 3.71
N SER A 177 8.70 8.69 4.26
CA SER A 177 7.65 7.77 4.74
C SER A 177 6.66 7.29 3.67
N ASN A 178 6.87 7.61 2.40
CA ASN A 178 6.03 7.16 1.31
C ASN A 178 6.72 6.05 0.53
N THR A 179 5.95 5.08 0.04
CA THR A 179 6.50 3.88 -0.60
C THR A 179 7.27 4.20 -1.88
N VAL A 180 8.36 3.50 -2.08
CA VAL A 180 9.16 3.50 -3.30
C VAL A 180 8.98 2.17 -3.99
N TYR A 181 8.60 2.19 -5.26
CA TYR A 181 8.52 0.98 -6.09
C TYR A 181 9.78 0.81 -6.91
N TYR A 182 9.94 -0.36 -7.50
CA TYR A 182 10.85 -0.57 -8.60
C TYR A 182 10.13 -1.15 -9.80
N ASP A 183 10.65 -0.90 -10.98
CA ASP A 183 10.08 -1.41 -12.22
C ASP A 183 10.82 -2.63 -12.74
N ARG A 184 10.12 -3.42 -13.52
CA ARG A 184 10.67 -4.45 -14.40
C ARG A 184 10.20 -4.20 -15.83
N VAL A 185 11.11 -4.42 -16.78
CA VAL A 185 10.80 -4.36 -18.22
C VAL A 185 10.64 -5.77 -18.79
N PRO A 186 9.91 -5.94 -19.91
CA PRO A 186 9.80 -7.24 -20.55
C PRO A 186 11.17 -7.87 -20.83
N GLY A 187 11.28 -9.18 -20.58
CA GLY A 187 12.53 -9.94 -20.78
C GLY A 187 13.50 -9.92 -19.61
N GLN A 188 13.26 -9.15 -18.56
CA GLN A 188 14.09 -9.15 -17.36
C GLN A 188 13.89 -10.46 -16.58
N ALA A 189 14.99 -11.08 -16.12
CA ALA A 189 14.94 -12.32 -15.34
C ALA A 189 14.16 -12.13 -14.02
N ALA A 190 13.41 -13.14 -13.62
CA ALA A 190 12.69 -13.12 -12.34
C ALA A 190 13.68 -12.90 -11.18
N GLY A 191 13.31 -12.00 -10.25
CA GLY A 191 14.16 -11.64 -9.10
C GLY A 191 15.35 -10.72 -9.42
N SER A 192 15.70 -10.51 -10.70
CA SER A 192 16.73 -9.53 -11.07
C SER A 192 16.19 -8.11 -10.89
N VAL A 193 17.08 -7.21 -10.49
CA VAL A 193 16.83 -5.74 -10.49
C VAL A 193 17.85 -5.01 -11.37
N GLU A 194 18.62 -5.75 -12.14
CA GLU A 194 19.55 -5.16 -13.11
C GLU A 194 18.76 -4.37 -14.14
N GLY A 195 19.12 -3.10 -14.33
CA GLY A 195 18.39 -2.20 -15.22
C GLY A 195 17.05 -1.66 -14.66
N SER A 196 16.63 -2.09 -13.48
CA SER A 196 15.46 -1.52 -12.80
C SER A 196 15.73 -0.13 -12.27
N SER A 197 14.68 0.66 -12.16
CA SER A 197 14.72 2.00 -11.57
C SER A 197 13.82 2.05 -10.34
N LEU A 198 14.16 2.97 -9.42
CA LEU A 198 13.32 3.28 -8.27
C LEU A 198 12.39 4.45 -8.57
N TRP A 199 11.14 4.35 -8.11
CA TRP A 199 10.09 5.31 -8.36
C TRP A 199 9.43 5.73 -7.06
N GLY A 200 9.42 7.05 -6.77
CA GLY A 200 8.71 7.60 -5.62
C GLY A 200 7.23 7.78 -5.96
N GLN A 201 6.33 7.20 -5.15
CA GLN A 201 4.88 7.28 -5.39
C GLN A 201 4.38 8.73 -5.47
N LEU A 202 4.43 9.47 -4.37
CA LEU A 202 3.97 10.86 -4.33
C LEU A 202 4.93 11.82 -5.05
N ALA A 203 6.20 11.43 -5.24
CA ALA A 203 7.14 12.16 -6.08
C ALA A 203 6.77 12.08 -7.57
N MET A 204 5.97 11.08 -7.98
CA MET A 204 5.49 10.85 -9.36
C MET A 204 6.61 10.86 -10.40
N ARG A 205 7.76 10.29 -10.06
CA ARG A 205 8.94 10.24 -10.93
C ARG A 205 9.89 9.12 -10.55
N ALA A 206 10.72 8.74 -11.49
CA ALA A 206 11.88 7.93 -11.18
C ALA A 206 12.85 8.72 -10.30
N ILE A 207 13.33 8.10 -9.21
CA ILE A 207 14.24 8.72 -8.25
C ILE A 207 15.65 8.17 -8.31
N ALA A 208 15.85 6.94 -8.83
CA ALA A 208 17.15 6.35 -9.05
C ALA A 208 17.14 5.38 -10.24
N GLY A 209 18.32 5.06 -10.77
CA GLY A 209 18.50 4.13 -11.88
C GLY A 209 18.26 4.73 -13.27
N PRO A 210 18.18 3.88 -14.33
CA PRO A 210 18.11 4.34 -15.72
C PRO A 210 16.94 5.28 -16.03
N ALA A 211 15.75 5.03 -15.48
CA ALA A 211 14.60 5.90 -15.69
C ALA A 211 14.80 7.28 -15.05
N ALA A 212 15.49 7.36 -13.91
CA ALA A 212 15.85 8.63 -13.28
C ALA A 212 16.90 9.39 -14.09
N ALA A 213 17.86 8.68 -14.68
CA ALA A 213 18.83 9.27 -15.62
C ALA A 213 18.12 9.88 -16.83
N ALA A 214 17.09 9.20 -17.35
CA ALA A 214 16.25 9.67 -18.46
C ALA A 214 15.22 10.73 -18.03
N GLY A 215 15.11 11.08 -16.74
CA GLY A 215 14.16 12.07 -16.25
C GLY A 215 12.69 11.66 -16.36
N LEU A 216 12.40 10.36 -16.37
CA LEU A 216 11.04 9.86 -16.55
C LEU A 216 10.14 10.19 -15.35
N ARG A 217 8.90 10.54 -15.65
CA ARG A 217 7.85 10.91 -14.70
C ARG A 217 6.63 10.02 -14.89
N ILE A 218 5.83 9.94 -13.84
CA ILE A 218 4.52 9.28 -13.83
C ILE A 218 3.47 10.38 -13.92
N GLU A 219 2.54 10.23 -14.87
CA GLU A 219 1.34 11.03 -14.91
C GLU A 219 0.22 10.26 -14.21
N PRO A 220 -0.33 10.78 -13.10
CA PRO A 220 -1.40 10.08 -12.39
C PRO A 220 -2.66 10.02 -13.26
N LEU A 221 -3.31 8.86 -13.26
CA LEU A 221 -4.65 8.73 -13.85
C LEU A 221 -5.62 9.65 -13.10
N PRO A 222 -6.52 10.29 -13.83
CA PRO A 222 -7.52 11.14 -13.22
C PRO A 222 -8.54 10.33 -12.41
N ASP A 223 -9.29 11.04 -11.55
CA ASP A 223 -10.43 10.53 -10.79
C ASP A 223 -10.14 9.31 -9.91
N ALA A 224 -8.85 9.11 -9.53
CA ALA A 224 -8.46 8.07 -8.59
C ALA A 224 -8.89 8.48 -7.17
N ASN A 225 -9.78 7.72 -6.54
CA ASN A 225 -10.35 8.04 -5.23
C ASN A 225 -10.13 6.92 -4.21
N ILE A 226 -9.90 7.27 -2.95
CA ILE A 226 -10.12 6.37 -1.81
C ILE A 226 -11.45 6.76 -1.17
N THR A 227 -12.41 5.83 -1.17
CA THR A 227 -13.76 6.09 -0.67
C THR A 227 -14.37 4.84 -0.02
N SER A 228 -15.62 4.91 0.44
CA SER A 228 -16.35 3.72 0.89
C SER A 228 -16.92 2.96 -0.30
N TRP A 229 -17.06 1.63 -0.15
CA TRP A 229 -17.73 0.81 -1.15
C TRP A 229 -19.12 1.31 -1.49
N ARG A 230 -19.88 1.77 -0.48
CA ARG A 230 -21.22 2.33 -0.70
C ARG A 230 -21.21 3.54 -1.64
N LEU A 231 -20.33 4.52 -1.40
CA LEU A 231 -20.25 5.72 -2.25
C LEU A 231 -19.76 5.36 -3.66
N TRP A 232 -18.77 4.47 -3.75
CA TRP A 232 -18.23 4.02 -5.04
C TRP A 232 -19.32 3.34 -5.87
N LEU A 233 -19.98 2.32 -5.32
CA LEU A 233 -21.02 1.56 -6.02
C LEU A 233 -22.23 2.43 -6.41
N ALA A 234 -22.62 3.37 -5.54
CA ALA A 234 -23.70 4.31 -5.85
C ALA A 234 -23.35 5.25 -7.02
N THR A 235 -22.07 5.60 -7.16
CA THR A 235 -21.59 6.48 -8.24
C THR A 235 -21.32 5.70 -9.54
N TRP A 236 -20.82 4.46 -9.42
CA TRP A 236 -20.42 3.58 -10.51
C TRP A 236 -21.08 2.20 -10.36
N PRO A 237 -22.40 2.06 -10.64
CA PRO A 237 -23.13 0.82 -10.42
C PRO A 237 -22.64 -0.35 -11.28
N ASP A 238 -22.08 -0.06 -12.45
CA ASP A 238 -21.51 -1.07 -13.36
C ASP A 238 -20.03 -1.39 -13.09
N THR A 239 -19.51 -0.95 -11.95
CA THR A 239 -18.11 -1.18 -11.56
C THR A 239 -17.78 -2.66 -11.42
N THR A 240 -16.51 -3.00 -11.66
CA THR A 240 -15.94 -4.29 -11.30
C THR A 240 -15.12 -4.16 -10.00
N VAL A 241 -14.90 -5.28 -9.33
CA VAL A 241 -14.09 -5.39 -8.10
C VAL A 241 -12.95 -6.37 -8.35
N ALA A 242 -11.73 -5.91 -8.13
CA ALA A 242 -10.55 -6.76 -8.19
C ALA A 242 -10.50 -7.70 -6.99
N LEU A 243 -10.34 -9.00 -7.26
CA LEU A 243 -10.15 -10.03 -6.24
C LEU A 243 -8.68 -10.10 -5.84
N GLY A 244 -8.44 -10.37 -4.57
CA GLY A 244 -7.09 -10.66 -4.10
C GLY A 244 -6.63 -12.06 -4.49
N ASP A 245 -5.34 -12.32 -4.33
CA ASP A 245 -4.77 -13.66 -4.49
C ASP A 245 -5.25 -14.59 -3.36
N PRO A 246 -5.94 -15.70 -3.65
CA PRO A 246 -6.38 -16.65 -2.63
C PRO A 246 -5.25 -17.19 -1.74
N SER A 247 -4.04 -17.33 -2.26
CA SER A 247 -2.87 -17.77 -1.50
C SER A 247 -2.47 -16.78 -0.40
N GLN A 248 -2.82 -15.50 -0.54
CA GLN A 248 -2.54 -14.42 0.42
C GLN A 248 -3.74 -14.11 1.33
N ALA A 249 -4.80 -14.93 1.32
CA ALA A 249 -6.06 -14.67 2.03
C ALA A 249 -5.90 -14.35 3.53
N ASN A 250 -4.87 -14.87 4.19
CA ASN A 250 -4.59 -14.55 5.60
C ASN A 250 -4.09 -13.12 5.80
N ARG A 251 -3.38 -12.54 4.85
CA ARG A 251 -2.88 -11.17 4.92
C ARG A 251 -3.99 -10.12 4.82
N TYR A 252 -5.13 -10.45 4.19
CA TYR A 252 -6.28 -9.53 4.07
C TYR A 252 -7.10 -9.39 5.36
N LYS A 253 -6.79 -10.15 6.41
CA LYS A 253 -7.53 -10.15 7.68
C LYS A 253 -7.05 -9.10 8.66
N GLU A 254 -5.80 -8.69 8.56
CA GLU A 254 -5.14 -7.84 9.55
C GLU A 254 -4.78 -6.50 8.94
N PHE A 255 -5.23 -5.43 9.60
CA PHE A 255 -4.74 -4.10 9.31
C PHE A 255 -3.58 -3.80 10.25
N SER A 256 -2.37 -4.13 9.82
CA SER A 256 -1.14 -4.01 10.61
C SER A 256 -0.85 -2.58 11.07
N TYR A 257 -1.44 -1.58 10.41
CA TYR A 257 -1.19 -0.16 10.65
C TYR A 257 -2.19 0.51 11.59
N ALA A 258 -3.17 -0.21 12.17
CA ALA A 258 -4.21 0.39 13.03
C ALA A 258 -3.60 1.25 14.14
N ARG A 259 -2.59 0.72 14.86
CA ARG A 259 -1.89 1.45 15.93
C ARG A 259 -1.14 2.68 15.41
N TYR A 260 -0.57 2.61 14.22
CA TYR A 260 0.14 3.71 13.59
C TYR A 260 -0.78 4.92 13.38
N TYR A 261 -2.01 4.69 12.92
CA TYR A 261 -2.98 5.77 12.68
C TYR A 261 -3.50 6.46 13.95
N LEU A 262 -3.38 5.82 15.11
CA LEU A 262 -3.87 6.36 16.39
C LEU A 262 -2.85 7.26 17.10
N THR A 263 -1.66 7.44 16.53
CA THR A 263 -0.57 8.22 17.14
C THR A 263 -0.01 9.25 16.16
N PRO A 264 0.48 10.41 16.61
CA PRO A 264 1.10 11.40 15.73
C PRO A 264 2.52 11.02 15.28
N ARG A 265 3.04 9.86 15.71
CA ARG A 265 4.37 9.39 15.34
C ARG A 265 4.42 9.01 13.86
N VAL A 266 5.40 9.54 13.15
CA VAL A 266 5.78 9.13 11.79
C VAL A 266 6.98 8.20 11.89
N GLU A 267 6.96 7.07 11.18
CA GLU A 267 7.88 5.95 11.44
C GLU A 267 9.22 6.10 10.74
N TYR A 268 9.23 6.73 9.57
CA TYR A 268 10.41 6.93 8.73
C TYR A 268 10.69 8.42 8.52
N PRO A 269 11.88 8.78 8.00
CA PRO A 269 12.16 10.17 7.64
C PRO A 269 11.03 10.77 6.81
N ALA A 270 10.60 11.98 7.13
CA ALA A 270 9.47 12.63 6.46
C ALA A 270 9.74 14.12 6.14
N GLY A 271 10.98 14.56 6.26
CA GLY A 271 11.33 15.98 6.10
C GLY A 271 10.75 16.84 7.24
N ALA A 272 10.36 18.08 6.92
CA ALA A 272 9.65 18.93 7.86
C ALA A 272 8.25 18.37 8.15
N LEU A 273 7.94 18.13 9.41
CA LEU A 273 6.63 17.63 9.82
C LEU A 273 5.79 18.76 10.39
N PRO A 274 4.46 18.78 10.13
CA PRO A 274 3.54 19.64 10.87
C PRO A 274 3.61 19.37 12.38
N ASP A 275 3.14 20.31 13.18
CA ASP A 275 3.07 20.15 14.63
C ASP A 275 2.36 18.85 15.04
N ALA A 276 2.86 18.21 16.08
CA ALA A 276 2.27 17.00 16.61
C ALA A 276 1.04 17.33 17.46
N VAL A 277 -0.14 17.33 16.85
CA VAL A 277 -1.42 17.36 17.56
C VAL A 277 -1.99 15.94 17.68
N PRO A 278 -2.76 15.64 18.76
CA PRO A 278 -3.36 14.31 18.93
C PRO A 278 -4.23 13.92 17.75
N GLU A 279 -4.08 12.66 17.30
CA GLU A 279 -4.94 12.10 16.26
C GLU A 279 -6.36 11.88 16.81
N PRO A 280 -7.42 12.28 16.08
CA PRO A 280 -8.79 11.96 16.43
C PRO A 280 -9.00 10.44 16.46
N GLN A 281 -9.52 9.91 17.56
CA GLN A 281 -9.68 8.46 17.75
C GLN A 281 -10.98 7.91 17.14
N THR A 282 -11.91 8.77 16.76
CA THR A 282 -13.20 8.40 16.17
C THR A 282 -13.60 9.39 15.07
N PRO A 283 -14.48 8.99 14.14
CA PRO A 283 -15.06 9.90 13.15
C PRO A 283 -15.71 11.14 13.78
N ASN A 284 -16.46 10.97 14.88
CA ASN A 284 -17.08 12.09 15.57
C ASN A 284 -16.06 13.06 16.16
N ALA A 285 -14.98 12.56 16.77
CA ALA A 285 -13.90 13.40 17.27
C ALA A 285 -13.21 14.21 16.15
N ALA A 286 -13.08 13.64 14.95
CA ALA A 286 -12.56 14.35 13.78
C ALA A 286 -13.49 15.49 13.34
N LEU A 287 -14.80 15.24 13.29
CA LEU A 287 -15.79 16.28 12.95
C LEU A 287 -15.88 17.38 14.00
N GLU A 288 -15.80 17.02 15.28
CA GLU A 288 -15.76 17.98 16.39
C GLU A 288 -14.51 18.87 16.34
N ALA A 289 -13.34 18.28 16.01
CA ALA A 289 -12.11 19.02 15.84
C ALA A 289 -12.22 20.07 14.72
N VAL A 290 -12.82 19.72 13.60
CA VAL A 290 -13.08 20.64 12.47
C VAL A 290 -14.04 21.76 12.90
N ARG A 291 -15.17 21.43 13.53
CA ARG A 291 -16.16 22.40 14.00
C ARG A 291 -15.58 23.38 15.03
N ALA A 292 -14.62 22.90 15.84
CA ALA A 292 -13.92 23.71 16.83
C ALA A 292 -12.73 24.51 16.25
N GLY A 293 -12.48 24.44 14.94
CA GLY A 293 -11.37 25.13 14.28
C GLY A 293 -9.97 24.64 14.73
N LYS A 294 -9.87 23.40 15.22
CA LYS A 294 -8.59 22.85 15.66
C LYS A 294 -7.66 22.60 14.45
N PRO A 295 -6.32 22.70 14.63
CA PRO A 295 -5.37 22.39 13.57
C PRO A 295 -5.48 20.91 13.16
N ARG A 296 -5.16 20.62 11.88
CA ARG A 296 -5.12 19.27 11.36
C ARG A 296 -4.02 18.46 12.06
N SER A 297 -4.35 17.27 12.49
CA SER A 297 -3.36 16.30 12.94
C SER A 297 -2.53 15.77 11.75
N ARG A 298 -1.34 15.21 12.02
CA ARG A 298 -0.44 14.72 10.96
C ARG A 298 -1.10 13.69 10.05
N LYS A 299 -1.93 12.83 10.63
CA LYS A 299 -2.61 11.75 9.91
C LYS A 299 -4.05 12.07 9.57
N THR A 300 -4.41 13.34 9.53
CA THR A 300 -5.68 13.76 8.95
C THR A 300 -5.74 13.33 7.49
N ALA A 301 -6.74 12.52 7.11
CA ALA A 301 -6.98 12.14 5.73
C ALA A 301 -7.39 13.39 4.92
N VAL A 302 -6.66 13.67 3.86
CA VAL A 302 -6.90 14.79 2.96
C VAL A 302 -7.03 14.32 1.52
N VAL A 303 -7.69 15.11 0.71
CA VAL A 303 -7.72 14.97 -0.74
C VAL A 303 -7.14 16.24 -1.35
N GLU A 304 -6.09 16.09 -2.12
CA GLU A 304 -5.52 17.15 -2.94
C GLU A 304 -6.13 17.06 -4.34
N VAL A 305 -6.63 18.17 -4.84
CA VAL A 305 -7.13 18.30 -6.22
C VAL A 305 -6.24 19.29 -6.94
N ARG A 306 -5.82 18.92 -8.16
CA ARG A 306 -4.97 19.75 -9.02
C ARG A 306 -5.69 20.09 -10.31
N GLU A 307 -5.61 21.36 -10.72
CA GLU A 307 -6.08 21.86 -12.00
C GLU A 307 -5.02 22.81 -12.57
N GLY A 308 -4.30 22.34 -13.60
CA GLY A 308 -3.14 23.08 -14.12
C GLY A 308 -2.06 23.28 -13.04
N THR A 309 -1.75 24.54 -12.72
CA THR A 309 -0.81 24.92 -11.64
C THR A 309 -1.48 25.11 -10.29
N ASP A 310 -2.81 25.17 -10.25
CA ASP A 310 -3.57 25.41 -9.04
C ASP A 310 -3.84 24.11 -8.29
N ARG A 311 -3.86 24.21 -6.97
CA ARG A 311 -4.16 23.07 -6.10
C ARG A 311 -5.02 23.50 -4.91
N ALA A 312 -5.89 22.60 -4.47
CA ALA A 312 -6.59 22.72 -3.19
C ALA A 312 -6.44 21.44 -2.39
N VAL A 313 -6.36 21.55 -1.07
CA VAL A 313 -6.26 20.43 -0.15
C VAL A 313 -7.35 20.57 0.91
N HIS A 314 -8.29 19.64 0.88
CA HIS A 314 -9.39 19.55 1.85
C HIS A 314 -9.26 18.29 2.68
N SER A 315 -9.52 18.36 4.00
CA SER A 315 -9.65 17.14 4.76
C SER A 315 -11.00 16.48 4.52
N VAL A 316 -11.02 15.14 4.63
CA VAL A 316 -12.26 14.38 4.54
C VAL A 316 -13.28 14.88 5.55
N ALA A 317 -12.85 15.16 6.80
CA ALA A 317 -13.72 15.67 7.85
C ALA A 317 -14.27 17.07 7.55
N GLU A 318 -13.45 17.97 6.96
CA GLU A 318 -13.92 19.31 6.52
C GLU A 318 -14.99 19.19 5.43
N MET A 319 -14.77 18.33 4.43
CA MET A 319 -15.75 18.13 3.37
C MET A 319 -17.06 17.57 3.92
N VAL A 320 -16.99 16.61 4.85
CA VAL A 320 -18.18 16.05 5.50
C VAL A 320 -18.89 17.08 6.37
N ALA A 321 -18.17 17.84 7.17
CA ALA A 321 -18.74 18.87 8.05
C ALA A 321 -19.39 20.03 7.28
N GLY A 322 -18.83 20.40 6.12
CA GLY A 322 -19.30 21.50 5.28
C GLY A 322 -20.31 21.10 4.19
N ALA A 323 -20.64 19.82 4.09
CA ALA A 323 -21.55 19.31 3.05
C ALA A 323 -22.99 19.84 3.25
N LYS A 324 -23.65 20.13 2.14
CA LYS A 324 -25.09 20.42 2.05
C LYS A 324 -25.74 19.35 1.16
N ASP A 325 -26.81 18.78 1.62
CA ASP A 325 -27.54 17.72 0.89
C ASP A 325 -26.63 16.57 0.41
N GLY A 326 -25.70 16.13 1.29
CA GLY A 326 -24.77 15.04 0.99
C GLY A 326 -23.64 15.39 0.02
N THR A 327 -23.46 16.69 -0.31
CA THR A 327 -22.46 17.13 -1.27
C THR A 327 -21.69 18.34 -0.73
N TYR A 328 -20.36 18.28 -0.82
CA TYR A 328 -19.47 19.42 -0.58
C TYR A 328 -18.98 19.97 -1.94
N ARG A 329 -19.09 21.29 -2.14
CA ARG A 329 -18.68 21.95 -3.38
C ARG A 329 -17.55 22.91 -3.16
N PHE A 330 -16.60 22.97 -4.10
CA PHE A 330 -15.43 23.84 -4.04
C PHE A 330 -14.89 24.12 -5.46
N THR A 331 -13.94 25.03 -5.58
CA THR A 331 -13.31 25.39 -6.86
C THR A 331 -11.80 25.28 -6.78
N VAL A 332 -11.15 24.87 -7.88
CA VAL A 332 -9.68 24.87 -8.04
C VAL A 332 -9.38 25.41 -9.42
N GLY A 333 -8.53 26.43 -9.54
CA GLY A 333 -8.19 27.02 -10.84
C GLY A 333 -9.40 27.54 -11.63
N GLY A 334 -10.45 27.98 -10.92
CA GLY A 334 -11.70 28.43 -11.55
C GLY A 334 -12.65 27.29 -11.99
N ARG A 335 -12.25 26.02 -11.87
CA ARG A 335 -13.07 24.85 -12.18
C ARG A 335 -13.82 24.34 -10.95
N ALA A 336 -15.08 24.00 -11.11
CA ALA A 336 -15.94 23.52 -10.03
C ALA A 336 -15.79 22.01 -9.79
N PHE A 337 -15.77 21.65 -8.51
CA PHE A 337 -15.67 20.27 -8.02
C PHE A 337 -16.74 19.98 -7.01
N GLU A 338 -17.15 18.73 -6.97
CA GLU A 338 -18.06 18.20 -5.96
C GLU A 338 -17.47 16.95 -5.27
N ALA A 339 -17.75 16.83 -4.00
CA ALA A 339 -17.47 15.62 -3.22
C ALA A 339 -18.79 15.07 -2.68
N ALA A 340 -19.18 13.89 -3.11
CA ALA A 340 -20.19 13.11 -2.42
C ALA A 340 -19.64 12.67 -1.06
N VAL A 341 -20.40 12.83 0.03
CA VAL A 341 -19.88 12.60 1.37
C VAL A 341 -20.68 11.52 2.11
N GLN A 342 -20.00 10.86 3.04
CA GLN A 342 -20.54 9.91 3.99
C GLN A 342 -19.96 10.21 5.37
N ASP A 343 -20.78 10.20 6.39
CA ASP A 343 -20.41 10.54 7.78
C ASP A 343 -20.02 9.33 8.65
N ALA A 344 -20.50 8.14 8.31
CA ALA A 344 -20.22 6.93 9.07
C ALA A 344 -19.98 5.70 8.17
N PRO A 345 -18.73 5.28 7.94
CA PRO A 345 -17.48 5.98 8.26
C PRO A 345 -17.31 7.26 7.43
N LEU A 346 -16.42 8.16 7.87
CA LEU A 346 -16.08 9.34 7.09
C LEU A 346 -15.48 8.91 5.74
N ALA A 347 -16.13 9.29 4.67
CA ALA A 347 -15.67 9.03 3.33
C ALA A 347 -16.14 10.10 2.36
N VAL A 348 -15.35 10.33 1.31
CA VAL A 348 -15.69 11.25 0.23
C VAL A 348 -15.39 10.61 -1.10
N LEU A 349 -16.09 11.04 -2.15
CA LEU A 349 -15.78 10.75 -3.55
C LEU A 349 -15.76 12.06 -4.30
N VAL A 350 -14.58 12.46 -4.74
CA VAL A 350 -14.34 13.75 -5.38
C VAL A 350 -14.33 13.59 -6.89
N ARG A 351 -14.99 14.52 -7.60
CA ARG A 351 -14.98 14.62 -9.06
C ARG A 351 -15.26 16.06 -9.52
N ALA A 352 -14.90 16.38 -10.73
CA ALA A 352 -15.29 17.64 -11.32
C ALA A 352 -16.79 17.67 -11.69
N GLU A 353 -17.46 18.81 -11.51
CA GLU A 353 -18.90 18.96 -11.85
C GLU A 353 -19.16 18.80 -13.35
N ASP A 354 -18.23 19.23 -14.18
CA ASP A 354 -18.31 19.12 -15.65
C ASP A 354 -17.99 17.71 -16.18
N ARG A 355 -17.72 16.75 -15.30
CA ARG A 355 -17.39 15.35 -15.61
C ARG A 355 -16.14 15.14 -16.45
N ARG A 356 -15.35 16.17 -16.71
CA ARG A 356 -14.03 15.99 -17.33
C ARG A 356 -13.05 15.44 -16.31
N PRO A 357 -12.09 14.61 -16.75
CA PRO A 357 -11.08 14.03 -15.88
C PRO A 357 -10.32 15.09 -15.04
N ALA A 358 -10.00 14.77 -13.79
CA ALA A 358 -9.29 15.66 -12.87
C ALA A 358 -8.29 14.90 -12.01
N THR A 359 -7.17 15.52 -11.67
CA THR A 359 -6.17 14.91 -10.80
C THR A 359 -6.63 15.00 -9.35
N VAL A 360 -6.93 13.84 -8.76
CA VAL A 360 -7.36 13.66 -7.38
C VAL A 360 -6.35 12.77 -6.66
N LEU A 361 -5.78 13.25 -5.56
CA LEU A 361 -4.70 12.59 -4.82
C LEU A 361 -5.08 12.47 -3.35
N PRO A 362 -5.66 11.36 -2.91
CA PRO A 362 -5.90 11.09 -1.51
C PRO A 362 -4.58 10.75 -0.79
N ARG A 363 -4.39 11.29 0.42
CA ARG A 363 -3.21 11.06 1.25
C ARG A 363 -3.42 11.54 2.68
N LEU A 364 -2.45 11.28 3.57
CA LEU A 364 -2.40 11.93 4.88
C LEU A 364 -1.82 13.36 4.78
N TRP A 365 -2.19 14.20 5.71
CA TRP A 365 -1.79 15.63 5.72
C TRP A 365 -0.27 15.80 5.68
N PHE A 366 0.47 15.09 6.54
CA PHE A 366 1.93 15.22 6.60
C PHE A 366 2.67 14.81 5.32
N ALA A 367 2.07 13.98 4.49
CA ALA A 367 2.70 13.42 3.29
C ALA A 367 2.71 14.37 2.08
N GLY A 368 2.28 15.60 2.24
CA GLY A 368 2.12 16.55 1.13
C GLY A 368 3.11 17.72 1.11
N GLU A 369 4.07 17.74 2.02
CA GLU A 369 5.08 18.81 2.13
C GLU A 369 6.46 18.38 1.61
#